data_136bb184d9384e93e992de9770218afc
#
_entry.id   136bb184d9384e93e992de9770218afc
#
_cell.length_a   1.000
_cell.length_b   1.000
_cell.length_c   1.000
_cell.angle_alpha   90.00
_cell.angle_beta   90.00
_cell.angle_gamma   90.00
#
_symmetry.space_group_name_H-M   'P 1'
#
loop_
_entity.id
_entity.type
_entity.pdbx_description
1 polymer ?
#
loop_
_entity_poly.entity_id
_entity_poly.type
_entity_poly.pdbx_seq_one_letter_code
_entity_poly.pdbx_strand_id
1 'polypeptide(L)'
;MRTRYDRFWWHYVRMGLTAQQEVAGLASDLMRIDTTNTGDDTGPGERAAAEHVAALLAEVGLEPTLLESRPRRASVITRISGENPDRPALLIHGHLDVVPADPADWRVHPLSGEIAEDCVWGRGAVDMKDMDAMMLAVVRQRLREGRRPSRDIVLAFLADEEAGGHHGAGWLVENHPGLFEGVTEAIGEVGGFSTTIGDRRLYLLQTAEKGIAWLRLIARGTAGHGSMLQSDNAITELAEAVARIGRHEWPVRLTPSVTAFLEAACDALGIAFDPDDTASVLAKIGPIARMIGATLTNTANPTMLEAGYKVNVIPQTATAQVDGRFLPGYQEEFLVEIDRLIGPGVRREYVNEAIALETTFDGDLCDAMTRALLDADPEARVVPYCLSGGTDAKAFSTLGIRCFGFTPLRLPPELDFAGMFHGVDERVPVSALQFGTEVLDRFIDLC
;
A
#
# COMPACT_ATOMS: atom_id res chain seq x y z
N MET A 1 7.74 15.50 32.29
CA MET A 1 8.69 14.53 32.87
C MET A 1 7.90 13.38 33.48
N ARG A 2 7.67 12.27 32.72
CA ARG A 2 7.10 11.05 33.30
C ARG A 2 8.20 10.37 34.10
N THR A 3 7.96 10.07 35.36
CA THR A 3 8.96 9.49 36.26
C THR A 3 9.35 8.07 35.82
N ARG A 4 10.54 7.59 36.22
CA ARG A 4 11.06 6.25 35.95
C ARG A 4 10.10 5.12 36.42
N TYR A 5 9.25 5.43 37.43
CA TYR A 5 8.21 4.55 37.97
C TYR A 5 7.00 4.39 37.00
N ASP A 6 6.61 5.44 36.28
CA ASP A 6 5.49 5.37 35.33
C ASP A 6 5.82 4.44 34.16
N ARG A 7 7.07 4.42 33.68
CA ARG A 7 7.51 3.49 32.61
C ARG A 7 7.47 2.02 33.05
N PHE A 8 7.87 1.72 34.32
CA PHE A 8 7.88 0.35 34.84
C PHE A 8 6.45 -0.21 35.03
N TRP A 9 5.51 0.63 35.49
CA TRP A 9 4.12 0.22 35.70
C TRP A 9 3.38 0.01 34.38
N TRP A 10 3.59 0.86 33.41
CA TRP A 10 3.05 0.71 32.05
C TRP A 10 3.59 -0.57 31.37
N HIS A 11 4.85 -0.88 31.58
CA HIS A 11 5.46 -2.11 31.04
C HIS A 11 4.84 -3.37 31.63
N TYR A 12 4.62 -3.42 32.94
CA TYR A 12 4.00 -4.56 33.64
C TYR A 12 2.53 -4.76 33.26
N VAL A 13 1.77 -3.68 33.04
CA VAL A 13 0.36 -3.72 32.63
C VAL A 13 0.23 -4.28 31.22
N ARG A 14 1.11 -3.92 30.28
CA ARG A 14 1.10 -4.43 28.90
C ARG A 14 1.43 -5.93 28.78
N MET A 15 2.17 -6.52 29.71
CA MET A 15 2.55 -7.93 29.68
C MET A 15 1.38 -8.92 29.84
N GLY A 16 0.22 -8.45 30.29
CA GLY A 16 -0.99 -9.26 30.48
C GLY A 16 -2.16 -8.93 29.55
N LEU A 17 -2.01 -7.96 28.63
CA LEU A 17 -3.08 -7.56 27.73
C LEU A 17 -3.28 -8.55 26.59
N THR A 18 -4.54 -8.73 26.17
CA THR A 18 -4.85 -9.41 24.91
C THR A 18 -4.49 -8.52 23.72
N ALA A 19 -4.37 -9.09 22.52
CA ALA A 19 -4.12 -8.33 21.29
C ALA A 19 -5.16 -7.23 21.07
N GLN A 20 -6.43 -7.54 21.27
CA GLN A 20 -7.54 -6.59 21.17
C GLN A 20 -7.43 -5.41 22.16
N GLN A 21 -6.87 -5.64 23.35
CA GLN A 21 -6.67 -4.59 24.37
C GLN A 21 -5.42 -3.75 24.09
N GLU A 22 -4.40 -4.32 23.45
CA GLU A 22 -3.10 -3.69 23.22
C GLU A 22 -3.07 -2.87 21.90
N VAL A 23 -3.80 -3.29 20.87
CA VAL A 23 -3.66 -2.82 19.48
C VAL A 23 -3.82 -1.31 19.31
N ALA A 24 -4.85 -0.71 19.91
CA ALA A 24 -5.07 0.74 19.77
C ALA A 24 -3.93 1.56 20.40
N GLY A 25 -3.38 1.08 21.50
CA GLY A 25 -2.21 1.69 22.14
C GLY A 25 -0.94 1.58 21.29
N LEU A 26 -0.72 0.42 20.66
CA LEU A 26 0.41 0.21 19.75
C LEU A 26 0.29 1.09 18.51
N ALA A 27 -0.89 1.17 17.89
CA ALA A 27 -1.15 2.06 16.76
C ALA A 27 -0.88 3.53 17.13
N SER A 28 -1.41 3.98 18.26
CA SER A 28 -1.15 5.33 18.80
C SER A 28 0.34 5.62 19.01
N ASP A 29 1.09 4.67 19.59
CA ASP A 29 2.52 4.85 19.83
C ASP A 29 3.31 4.92 18.52
N LEU A 30 2.99 4.08 17.51
CA LEU A 30 3.63 4.12 16.19
C LEU A 30 3.34 5.43 15.44
N MET A 31 2.10 5.94 15.48
CA MET A 31 1.72 7.21 14.84
C MET A 31 2.42 8.41 15.45
N ARG A 32 2.80 8.34 16.75
CA ARG A 32 3.55 9.41 17.44
C ARG A 32 5.01 9.47 17.02
N ILE A 33 5.54 8.43 16.41
CA ILE A 33 6.90 8.43 15.90
C ILE A 33 6.84 8.99 14.47
N ASP A 34 7.50 10.13 14.29
CA ASP A 34 7.61 10.76 12.97
C ASP A 34 8.51 9.92 12.06
N THR A 35 7.91 9.35 11.03
CA THR A 35 8.56 8.57 9.98
C THR A 35 8.23 9.13 8.60
N THR A 36 7.99 10.43 8.52
CA THR A 36 7.63 11.10 7.27
C THR A 36 8.69 10.89 6.19
N ASN A 37 8.28 10.31 5.09
CA ASN A 37 9.09 10.08 3.91
C ASN A 37 8.77 11.13 2.84
N THR A 38 9.73 12.01 2.59
CA THR A 38 9.61 13.08 1.60
C THR A 38 10.08 12.66 0.20
N GLY A 39 10.61 11.43 0.06
CA GLY A 39 11.14 10.91 -1.18
C GLY A 39 12.53 11.44 -1.59
N ASP A 40 13.11 12.34 -0.79
CA ASP A 40 14.39 13.01 -1.07
C ASP A 40 15.44 12.85 0.05
N ASP A 41 15.24 11.89 0.96
CA ASP A 41 16.08 11.58 2.11
C ASP A 41 16.22 12.74 3.14
N THR A 42 15.40 13.79 3.07
CA THR A 42 15.45 14.90 4.03
C THR A 42 14.63 14.64 5.29
N GLY A 43 13.71 13.67 5.25
CA GLY A 43 12.84 13.28 6.35
C GLY A 43 13.57 12.64 7.57
N PRO A 44 12.84 12.37 8.67
CA PRO A 44 13.39 11.76 9.89
C PRO A 44 13.84 10.32 9.69
N GLY A 45 13.24 9.59 8.74
CA GLY A 45 13.47 8.17 8.48
C GLY A 45 12.81 7.25 9.52
N GLU A 46 12.90 5.94 9.27
CA GLU A 46 12.16 4.92 10.01
C GLU A 46 12.89 4.39 11.24
N ARG A 47 14.18 4.73 11.44
CA ARG A 47 15.01 4.13 12.49
C ARG A 47 14.39 4.17 13.88
N ALA A 48 13.76 5.28 14.27
CA ALA A 48 13.13 5.40 15.58
C ALA A 48 11.94 4.44 15.76
N ALA A 49 11.11 4.27 14.70
CA ALA A 49 10.02 3.31 14.68
C ALA A 49 10.55 1.86 14.66
N ALA A 50 11.58 1.59 13.85
CA ALA A 50 12.24 0.30 13.80
C ALA A 50 12.82 -0.14 15.16
N GLU A 51 13.50 0.76 15.86
CA GLU A 51 14.01 0.51 17.22
C GLU A 51 12.86 0.26 18.22
N HIS A 52 11.75 0.99 18.09
CA HIS A 52 10.57 0.79 18.94
C HIS A 52 9.93 -0.59 18.68
N VAL A 53 9.73 -0.98 17.42
CA VAL A 53 9.22 -2.29 17.03
C VAL A 53 10.14 -3.41 17.51
N ALA A 54 11.46 -3.28 17.29
CA ALA A 54 12.43 -4.27 17.74
C ALA A 54 12.40 -4.46 19.26
N ALA A 55 12.26 -3.38 20.05
CA ALA A 55 12.14 -3.45 21.50
C ALA A 55 10.87 -4.22 21.90
N LEU A 56 9.72 -3.96 21.27
CA LEU A 56 8.46 -4.64 21.54
C LEU A 56 8.53 -6.15 21.23
N LEU A 57 9.21 -6.54 20.15
CA LEU A 57 9.42 -7.95 19.78
C LEU A 57 10.40 -8.63 20.74
N ALA A 58 11.45 -7.94 21.16
CA ALA A 58 12.41 -8.47 22.14
C ALA A 58 11.78 -8.72 23.51
N GLU A 59 10.77 -7.94 23.93
CA GLU A 59 10.01 -8.14 25.18
C GLU A 59 9.32 -9.52 25.26
N VAL A 60 9.01 -10.13 24.09
CA VAL A 60 8.36 -11.44 24.02
C VAL A 60 9.31 -12.55 23.57
N GLY A 61 10.64 -12.29 23.64
CA GLY A 61 11.68 -13.29 23.44
C GLY A 61 12.12 -13.52 22.00
N LEU A 62 11.74 -12.62 21.08
CA LEU A 62 12.29 -12.64 19.71
C LEU A 62 13.63 -11.91 19.64
N GLU A 63 14.41 -12.25 18.63
CA GLU A 63 15.69 -11.60 18.32
C GLU A 63 15.58 -10.84 16.97
N PRO A 64 14.95 -9.67 16.94
CA PRO A 64 14.78 -8.91 15.70
C PRO A 64 16.12 -8.35 15.22
N THR A 65 16.33 -8.38 13.91
CA THR A 65 17.48 -7.79 13.23
C THR A 65 17.07 -6.44 12.63
N LEU A 66 17.80 -5.38 13.00
CA LEU A 66 17.69 -4.09 12.32
C LEU A 66 18.67 -4.06 11.15
N LEU A 67 18.15 -3.72 9.98
CA LEU A 67 18.92 -3.59 8.75
C LEU A 67 18.72 -2.17 8.20
N GLU A 68 19.81 -1.44 8.05
CA GLU A 68 19.80 -0.05 7.62
C GLU A 68 20.49 0.07 6.26
N SER A 69 19.73 0.36 5.22
CA SER A 69 20.23 0.52 3.85
C SER A 69 20.97 1.84 3.66
N ARG A 70 20.50 2.89 4.33
CA ARG A 70 21.05 4.23 4.40
C ARG A 70 20.83 4.82 5.79
N PRO A 71 21.53 5.88 6.19
CA PRO A 71 21.30 6.51 7.48
C PRO A 71 19.82 6.82 7.73
N ARG A 72 19.28 6.26 8.81
CA ARG A 72 17.87 6.38 9.25
C ARG A 72 16.83 5.55 8.45
N ARG A 73 17.17 4.98 7.29
CA ARG A 73 16.30 4.06 6.52
C ARG A 73 16.47 2.64 7.08
N ALA A 74 15.77 2.31 8.14
CA ALA A 74 15.94 1.06 8.87
C ALA A 74 14.68 0.21 8.83
N SER A 75 14.84 -1.06 8.46
CA SER A 75 13.82 -2.11 8.51
C SER A 75 14.11 -3.07 9.66
N VAL A 76 13.07 -3.74 10.16
CA VAL A 76 13.16 -4.76 11.23
C VAL A 76 12.67 -6.08 10.70
N ILE A 77 13.48 -7.12 10.84
CA ILE A 77 13.10 -8.47 10.40
C ILE A 77 13.35 -9.46 11.52
N THR A 78 12.40 -10.39 11.70
CA THR A 78 12.57 -11.51 12.61
C THR A 78 11.84 -12.75 12.07
N ARG A 79 12.29 -13.94 12.48
CA ARG A 79 11.65 -15.21 12.12
C ARG A 79 11.10 -15.88 13.38
N ILE A 80 9.85 -16.28 13.32
CA ILE A 80 9.17 -17.06 14.35
C ILE A 80 9.14 -18.51 13.87
N SER A 81 9.78 -19.40 14.62
CA SER A 81 9.80 -20.82 14.28
C SER A 81 8.43 -21.45 14.46
N GLY A 82 7.92 -22.11 13.44
CA GLY A 82 6.70 -22.88 13.43
C GLY A 82 6.80 -24.23 14.15
N GLU A 83 5.67 -24.94 14.22
CA GLU A 83 5.61 -26.31 14.73
C GLU A 83 6.11 -27.32 13.69
N ASN A 84 5.89 -27.04 12.39
CA ASN A 84 6.33 -27.90 11.29
C ASN A 84 7.34 -27.13 10.39
N PRO A 85 8.64 -27.38 10.57
CA PRO A 85 9.69 -26.72 9.79
C PRO A 85 9.74 -27.15 8.32
N ASP A 86 9.06 -28.25 7.94
CA ASP A 86 9.02 -28.75 6.56
C ASP A 86 7.97 -27.99 5.70
N ARG A 87 7.08 -27.22 6.34
CA ARG A 87 6.14 -26.36 5.62
C ARG A 87 6.84 -25.10 5.13
N PRO A 88 6.54 -24.62 3.89
CA PRO A 88 7.02 -23.33 3.41
C PRO A 88 6.66 -22.20 4.37
N ALA A 89 7.59 -21.28 4.59
CA ALA A 89 7.37 -20.15 5.49
C ALA A 89 6.40 -19.12 4.87
N LEU A 90 5.74 -18.36 5.76
CA LEU A 90 4.91 -17.20 5.41
C LEU A 90 5.65 -15.91 5.73
N LEU A 91 5.63 -14.94 4.83
CA LEU A 91 6.02 -13.56 5.11
C LEU A 91 4.79 -12.75 5.52
N ILE A 92 4.88 -12.03 6.63
CA ILE A 92 3.92 -10.99 7.01
C ILE A 92 4.71 -9.69 7.07
N HIS A 93 4.34 -8.71 6.24
CA HIS A 93 5.08 -7.47 6.15
C HIS A 93 4.20 -6.23 6.23
N GLY A 94 4.81 -5.14 6.65
CA GLY A 94 4.25 -3.80 6.66
C GLY A 94 5.34 -2.77 6.55
N HIS A 95 4.99 -1.51 6.24
CA HIS A 95 5.94 -0.42 6.18
C HIS A 95 5.78 0.57 7.35
N LEU A 96 6.88 1.17 7.75
CA LEU A 96 6.95 2.08 8.89
C LEU A 96 6.85 3.54 8.49
N ASP A 97 7.21 3.88 7.27
CA ASP A 97 7.16 5.24 6.75
C ASP A 97 5.73 5.69 6.43
N VAL A 98 5.56 6.98 6.27
CA VAL A 98 4.28 7.62 5.95
C VAL A 98 4.53 8.83 5.06
N VAL A 99 3.56 9.18 4.20
CA VAL A 99 3.62 10.41 3.39
C VAL A 99 3.55 11.67 4.25
N PRO A 100 4.05 12.83 3.77
CA PRO A 100 3.92 14.10 4.45
C PRO A 100 2.46 14.50 4.73
N ALA A 101 2.26 15.23 5.82
CA ALA A 101 0.98 15.81 6.19
C ALA A 101 1.18 17.25 6.71
N ASP A 102 0.38 18.20 6.23
CA ASP A 102 0.38 19.57 6.77
C ASP A 102 -0.56 19.65 7.97
N PRO A 103 -0.07 19.89 9.18
CA PRO A 103 -0.93 19.97 10.38
C PRO A 103 -2.03 21.04 10.29
N ALA A 104 -1.86 22.05 9.42
CA ALA A 104 -2.85 23.12 9.28
C ALA A 104 -4.17 22.63 8.63
N ASP A 105 -4.14 21.52 7.90
CA ASP A 105 -5.30 20.94 7.23
C ASP A 105 -6.06 19.95 8.10
N TRP A 106 -5.50 19.53 9.27
CA TRP A 106 -6.03 18.46 10.10
C TRP A 106 -6.78 18.97 11.34
N ARG A 107 -7.85 18.27 11.73
CA ARG A 107 -8.58 18.52 12.99
C ARG A 107 -7.74 18.22 14.23
N VAL A 108 -6.90 17.19 14.17
CA VAL A 108 -5.92 16.83 15.20
C VAL A 108 -4.54 16.74 14.55
N HIS A 109 -3.48 17.01 15.33
CA HIS A 109 -2.13 16.94 14.76
C HIS A 109 -1.85 15.56 14.16
N PRO A 110 -1.37 15.43 12.89
CA PRO A 110 -1.20 14.16 12.19
C PRO A 110 -0.26 13.17 12.90
N LEU A 111 0.64 13.63 13.75
CA LEU A 111 1.52 12.79 14.55
C LEU A 111 1.09 12.70 16.03
N SER A 112 -0.19 12.95 16.35
CA SER A 112 -0.67 12.89 17.73
C SER A 112 -0.91 11.46 18.23
N GLY A 113 -1.31 10.54 17.34
CA GLY A 113 -1.79 9.22 17.72
C GLY A 113 -2.94 9.31 18.72
N GLU A 114 -3.79 10.34 18.60
CA GLU A 114 -4.89 10.58 19.55
C GLU A 114 -5.93 9.49 19.47
N ILE A 115 -6.37 8.95 20.60
CA ILE A 115 -7.51 8.03 20.67
C ILE A 115 -8.70 8.84 21.11
N ALA A 116 -9.59 9.16 20.17
CA ALA A 116 -10.79 9.95 20.38
C ALA A 116 -11.93 9.49 19.43
N GLU A 117 -13.16 9.72 19.82
CA GLU A 117 -14.34 9.37 19.00
C GLU A 117 -14.31 7.90 18.54
N ASP A 118 -13.87 6.99 19.42
CA ASP A 118 -13.69 5.55 19.17
C ASP A 118 -12.72 5.21 18.00
N CYS A 119 -11.88 6.15 17.60
CA CYS A 119 -10.85 5.99 16.57
C CYS A 119 -9.45 6.31 17.09
N VAL A 120 -8.43 5.75 16.45
CA VAL A 120 -7.04 6.20 16.55
C VAL A 120 -6.78 7.14 15.37
N TRP A 121 -6.38 8.38 15.66
CA TRP A 121 -6.18 9.44 14.68
C TRP A 121 -4.70 9.69 14.43
N GLY A 122 -4.33 9.81 13.18
CA GLY A 122 -2.97 10.18 12.78
C GLY A 122 -2.60 9.73 11.39
N ARG A 123 -1.58 10.31 10.81
CA ARG A 123 -0.98 9.85 9.56
C ARG A 123 -0.41 8.44 9.76
N GLY A 124 -0.76 7.50 8.86
CA GLY A 124 -0.47 6.07 9.00
C GLY A 124 -1.57 5.28 9.73
N ALA A 125 -2.73 5.89 10.02
CA ALA A 125 -3.83 5.19 10.66
C ALA A 125 -4.51 4.16 9.74
N VAL A 126 -4.38 4.32 8.42
CA VAL A 126 -4.87 3.38 7.40
C VAL A 126 -3.80 2.96 6.40
N ASP A 127 -2.61 3.60 6.46
CA ASP A 127 -1.49 3.35 5.56
C ASP A 127 -0.16 3.58 6.30
N MET A 128 0.46 2.53 6.95
CA MET A 128 -0.21 1.24 7.29
C MET A 128 0.13 0.84 8.76
N LYS A 129 0.31 1.82 9.64
CA LYS A 129 0.63 1.56 11.07
C LYS A 129 -0.49 0.85 11.83
N ASP A 130 -1.70 0.80 11.29
CA ASP A 130 -2.80 -0.05 11.76
C ASP A 130 -2.45 -1.53 11.62
N MET A 131 -1.96 -1.97 10.46
CA MET A 131 -1.51 -3.35 10.26
C MET A 131 -0.27 -3.67 11.08
N ASP A 132 0.72 -2.75 11.13
CA ASP A 132 1.89 -2.92 11.98
C ASP A 132 1.51 -3.15 13.45
N ALA A 133 0.56 -2.38 13.95
CA ALA A 133 0.05 -2.53 15.31
C ALA A 133 -0.69 -3.85 15.52
N MET A 134 -1.50 -4.28 14.54
CA MET A 134 -2.21 -5.57 14.61
C MET A 134 -1.24 -6.75 14.58
N MET A 135 -0.22 -6.72 13.70
CA MET A 135 0.84 -7.73 13.64
C MET A 135 1.57 -7.83 14.99
N LEU A 136 2.00 -6.69 15.54
CA LEU A 136 2.67 -6.63 16.84
C LEU A 136 1.78 -7.20 17.97
N ALA A 137 0.53 -6.76 18.05
CA ALA A 137 -0.39 -7.17 19.11
C ALA A 137 -0.61 -8.68 19.09
N VAL A 138 -0.89 -9.27 17.91
CA VAL A 138 -1.16 -10.70 17.74
C VAL A 138 0.06 -11.54 18.07
N VAL A 139 1.22 -11.19 17.48
CA VAL A 139 2.47 -11.95 17.71
C VAL A 139 2.88 -11.89 19.17
N ARG A 140 2.80 -10.73 19.81
CA ARG A 140 3.13 -10.55 21.23
C ARG A 140 2.21 -11.38 22.14
N GLN A 141 0.89 -11.39 21.88
CA GLN A 141 -0.03 -12.23 22.62
C GLN A 141 0.31 -13.70 22.46
N ARG A 142 0.45 -14.19 21.22
CA ARG A 142 0.74 -15.62 20.94
C ARG A 142 1.99 -16.11 21.65
N LEU A 143 3.07 -15.32 21.58
CA LEU A 143 4.33 -15.70 22.23
C LEU A 143 4.25 -15.67 23.75
N ARG A 144 3.53 -14.71 24.35
CA ARG A 144 3.25 -14.71 25.81
C ARG A 144 2.47 -15.95 26.25
N GLU A 145 1.56 -16.43 25.41
CA GLU A 145 0.76 -17.64 25.64
C GLU A 145 1.51 -18.94 25.27
N GLY A 146 2.72 -18.86 24.72
CA GLY A 146 3.49 -20.00 24.25
C GLY A 146 2.91 -20.68 23.02
N ARG A 147 2.04 -19.97 22.25
CA ARG A 147 1.43 -20.46 21.01
C ARG A 147 2.38 -20.25 19.85
N ARG A 148 2.68 -21.30 19.11
CA ARG A 148 3.50 -21.27 17.92
C ARG A 148 2.62 -21.33 16.66
N PRO A 149 3.03 -20.71 15.53
CA PRO A 149 2.35 -20.91 14.27
C PRO A 149 2.60 -22.33 13.73
N SER A 150 1.76 -22.78 12.80
CA SER A 150 1.91 -24.11 12.18
C SER A 150 3.14 -24.21 11.28
N ARG A 151 3.59 -23.10 10.70
CA ARG A 151 4.78 -22.95 9.83
C ARG A 151 5.61 -21.74 10.26
N ASP A 152 6.84 -21.65 9.82
CA ASP A 152 7.67 -20.46 10.09
C ASP A 152 6.97 -19.21 9.58
N ILE A 153 7.06 -18.12 10.36
CA ILE A 153 6.63 -16.80 9.94
C ILE A 153 7.85 -15.85 9.93
N VAL A 154 8.10 -15.22 8.81
CA VAL A 154 9.00 -14.07 8.71
C VAL A 154 8.16 -12.82 8.92
N LEU A 155 8.51 -12.01 9.92
CA LEU A 155 7.92 -10.67 10.12
C LEU A 155 8.90 -9.64 9.56
N ALA A 156 8.40 -8.72 8.75
CA ALA A 156 9.18 -7.62 8.22
C ALA A 156 8.43 -6.29 8.38
N PHE A 157 9.04 -5.34 9.10
CA PHE A 157 8.60 -3.97 9.20
C PHE A 157 9.59 -3.12 8.41
N LEU A 158 9.14 -2.55 7.32
CA LEU A 158 9.96 -2.08 6.21
C LEU A 158 10.08 -0.56 6.20
N ALA A 159 11.14 -0.06 5.62
CA ALA A 159 11.35 1.34 5.34
C ALA A 159 11.02 1.66 3.89
N ASP A 160 10.74 2.95 3.57
CA ASP A 160 10.82 3.53 2.23
C ASP A 160 9.74 3.08 1.24
N GLU A 161 8.65 2.46 1.69
CA GLU A 161 7.57 2.02 0.79
C GLU A 161 6.97 3.21 0.02
N GLU A 162 6.65 4.29 0.71
CA GLU A 162 6.02 5.51 0.21
C GLU A 162 6.86 6.27 -0.86
N ALA A 163 8.15 5.92 -0.95
CA ALA A 163 9.05 6.43 -2.00
C ALA A 163 9.46 5.35 -3.03
N GLY A 164 8.77 4.20 -3.01
CA GLY A 164 8.96 3.10 -3.97
C GLY A 164 9.79 1.92 -3.47
N GLY A 165 10.06 1.83 -2.17
CA GLY A 165 10.67 0.67 -1.51
C GLY A 165 12.13 0.38 -1.87
N HIS A 166 12.79 1.30 -2.58
CA HIS A 166 14.17 1.09 -3.06
C HIS A 166 15.18 0.93 -1.92
N HIS A 167 14.92 1.55 -0.76
CA HIS A 167 15.77 1.48 0.44
C HIS A 167 15.18 0.60 1.54
N GLY A 168 14.04 -0.04 1.28
CA GLY A 168 13.33 -0.99 2.11
C GLY A 168 13.31 -2.38 1.50
N ALA A 169 12.12 -2.83 1.07
CA ALA A 169 11.91 -4.17 0.51
C ALA A 169 12.82 -4.48 -0.68
N GLY A 170 12.95 -3.55 -1.63
CA GLY A 170 13.82 -3.72 -2.79
C GLY A 170 15.27 -3.99 -2.40
N TRP A 171 15.83 -3.17 -1.51
CA TRP A 171 17.20 -3.35 -1.02
C TRP A 171 17.37 -4.67 -0.24
N LEU A 172 16.39 -5.07 0.55
CA LEU A 172 16.45 -6.33 1.32
C LEU A 172 16.43 -7.54 0.40
N VAL A 173 15.57 -7.55 -0.61
CA VAL A 173 15.49 -8.62 -1.60
C VAL A 173 16.78 -8.76 -2.39
N GLU A 174 17.41 -7.64 -2.77
CA GLU A 174 18.65 -7.61 -3.53
C GLU A 174 19.88 -8.02 -2.69
N ASN A 175 19.99 -7.51 -1.46
CA ASN A 175 21.21 -7.62 -0.64
C ASN A 175 21.14 -8.70 0.45
N HIS A 176 19.92 -9.08 0.88
CA HIS A 176 19.69 -10.03 1.96
C HIS A 176 18.62 -11.09 1.62
N PRO A 177 18.62 -11.69 0.40
CA PRO A 177 17.59 -12.66 -0.01
C PRO A 177 17.48 -13.87 0.93
N GLY A 178 18.55 -14.23 1.62
CA GLY A 178 18.57 -15.34 2.59
C GLY A 178 17.63 -15.14 3.78
N LEU A 179 17.19 -13.91 4.08
CA LEU A 179 16.18 -13.67 5.14
C LEU A 179 14.80 -14.24 4.77
N PHE A 180 14.55 -14.39 3.47
CA PHE A 180 13.30 -14.90 2.91
C PHE A 180 13.39 -16.35 2.44
N GLU A 181 14.47 -17.05 2.82
CA GLU A 181 14.63 -18.46 2.44
C GLU A 181 13.47 -19.31 2.93
N GLY A 182 12.90 -20.13 2.02
CA GLY A 182 11.75 -20.99 2.27
C GLY A 182 10.40 -20.27 2.30
N VAL A 183 10.36 -18.96 2.13
CA VAL A 183 9.10 -18.19 1.98
C VAL A 183 8.54 -18.42 0.58
N THR A 184 7.27 -18.81 0.50
CA THR A 184 6.56 -19.01 -0.78
C THR A 184 5.34 -18.12 -0.92
N GLU A 185 4.84 -17.56 0.19
CA GLU A 185 3.64 -16.74 0.24
C GLU A 185 3.84 -15.56 1.18
N ALA A 186 3.17 -14.45 0.90
CA ALA A 186 3.21 -13.25 1.72
C ALA A 186 1.83 -12.62 1.87
N ILE A 187 1.61 -11.99 3.04
CA ILE A 187 0.52 -11.03 3.24
C ILE A 187 1.11 -9.67 3.65
N GLY A 188 0.48 -8.62 3.17
CA GLY A 188 0.85 -7.23 3.46
C GLY A 188 -0.36 -6.32 3.49
N GLU A 189 -0.13 -5.07 3.13
CA GLU A 189 -1.09 -3.98 3.19
C GLU A 189 -2.25 -4.05 2.19
N VAL A 190 -3.18 -3.14 2.35
CA VAL A 190 -4.27 -2.76 1.43
C VAL A 190 -5.12 -3.94 0.93
N GLY A 191 -5.65 -4.71 1.87
CA GLY A 191 -6.59 -5.79 1.58
C GLY A 191 -7.24 -6.28 2.87
N GLY A 192 -8.25 -7.17 2.78
CA GLY A 192 -8.95 -7.67 3.95
C GLY A 192 -9.92 -6.69 4.61
N PHE A 193 -9.95 -5.43 4.22
CA PHE A 193 -10.92 -4.46 4.73
C PHE A 193 -12.30 -4.63 4.10
N SER A 194 -13.35 -4.24 4.84
CA SER A 194 -14.72 -4.38 4.37
C SER A 194 -15.22 -3.13 3.64
N THR A 195 -16.09 -3.36 2.65
CA THR A 195 -16.99 -2.36 2.07
C THR A 195 -18.41 -2.86 2.06
N THR A 196 -19.38 -1.96 2.06
CA THR A 196 -20.79 -2.31 1.97
C THR A 196 -21.33 -1.92 0.60
N ILE A 197 -21.88 -2.91 -0.13
CA ILE A 197 -22.52 -2.70 -1.43
C ILE A 197 -23.96 -3.19 -1.30
N GLY A 198 -24.94 -2.28 -1.49
CA GLY A 198 -26.33 -2.55 -1.15
C GLY A 198 -26.47 -2.80 0.35
N ASP A 199 -26.93 -4.00 0.71
CA ASP A 199 -27.05 -4.48 2.09
C ASP A 199 -25.99 -5.54 2.46
N ARG A 200 -25.05 -5.81 1.57
CA ARG A 200 -24.03 -6.86 1.70
C ARG A 200 -22.67 -6.28 2.07
N ARG A 201 -22.01 -6.91 3.07
CA ARG A 201 -20.61 -6.64 3.39
C ARG A 201 -19.70 -7.53 2.57
N LEU A 202 -18.73 -6.90 1.90
CA LEU A 202 -17.70 -7.55 1.12
C LEU A 202 -16.34 -7.24 1.75
N TYR A 203 -15.51 -8.24 2.01
CA TYR A 203 -14.10 -8.05 2.33
C TYR A 203 -13.27 -8.15 1.05
N LEU A 204 -12.48 -7.12 0.79
CA LEU A 204 -11.69 -7.00 -0.43
C LEU A 204 -10.29 -7.58 -0.22
N LEU A 205 -10.02 -8.77 -0.72
CA LEU A 205 -8.71 -9.39 -0.64
C LEU A 205 -7.88 -8.95 -1.85
N GLN A 206 -6.79 -8.22 -1.61
CA GLN A 206 -5.99 -7.72 -2.72
C GLN A 206 -5.18 -8.87 -3.33
N THR A 207 -5.42 -9.11 -4.63
CA THR A 207 -4.78 -10.15 -5.42
C THR A 207 -4.03 -9.61 -6.62
N ALA A 208 -4.20 -8.34 -6.94
CA ALA A 208 -3.56 -7.70 -8.07
C ALA A 208 -3.19 -6.25 -7.77
N GLU A 209 -2.15 -5.77 -8.44
CA GLU A 209 -1.70 -4.38 -8.39
C GLU A 209 -1.31 -3.89 -9.78
N LYS A 210 -1.61 -2.62 -10.05
CA LYS A 210 -1.11 -1.98 -11.28
C LYS A 210 0.41 -1.82 -11.23
N GLY A 211 1.04 -1.95 -12.39
CA GLY A 211 2.44 -1.59 -12.57
C GLY A 211 2.64 -0.07 -12.61
N ILE A 212 3.86 0.36 -12.35
CA ILE A 212 4.28 1.76 -12.32
C ILE A 212 5.17 2.04 -13.53
N ALA A 213 4.88 3.13 -14.22
CA ALA A 213 5.74 3.72 -15.24
C ALA A 213 5.74 5.24 -15.05
N TRP A 214 6.55 5.73 -14.10
CA TRP A 214 6.76 7.16 -13.98
C TRP A 214 7.73 7.59 -15.07
N LEU A 215 7.24 8.44 -15.95
CA LEU A 215 7.95 8.81 -17.15
C LEU A 215 8.35 10.30 -17.11
N ARG A 216 9.57 10.57 -17.54
CA ARG A 216 10.00 11.91 -17.91
C ARG A 216 9.91 12.04 -19.43
N LEU A 217 9.13 12.99 -19.90
CA LEU A 217 9.04 13.38 -21.30
C LEU A 217 9.99 14.53 -21.58
N ILE A 218 10.71 14.46 -22.68
CA ILE A 218 11.73 15.44 -23.06
C ILE A 218 11.53 15.82 -24.53
N ALA A 219 11.19 17.08 -24.76
CA ALA A 219 11.21 17.70 -26.09
C ALA A 219 12.47 18.53 -26.25
N ARG A 220 13.01 18.56 -27.45
CA ARG A 220 14.16 19.43 -27.82
C ARG A 220 13.83 20.22 -29.07
N GLY A 221 14.34 21.44 -29.11
CA GLY A 221 14.19 22.34 -30.24
C GLY A 221 15.36 23.31 -30.33
N THR A 222 15.30 24.22 -31.28
CA THR A 222 16.32 25.25 -31.47
C THR A 222 16.06 26.42 -30.54
N ALA A 223 17.03 26.74 -29.69
CA ALA A 223 16.97 27.94 -28.86
C ALA A 223 17.06 29.21 -29.68
N GLY A 224 16.33 30.27 -29.30
CA GLY A 224 16.33 31.50 -30.04
C GLY A 224 15.66 32.70 -29.38
N HIS A 225 15.67 33.80 -30.08
CA HIS A 225 14.97 35.01 -29.64
C HIS A 225 13.46 34.86 -29.91
N GLY A 226 12.60 35.16 -28.94
CA GLY A 226 11.15 34.94 -29.00
C GLY A 226 10.43 35.70 -30.13
N SER A 227 11.06 36.71 -30.74
CA SER A 227 10.51 37.42 -31.90
C SER A 227 10.87 36.78 -33.26
N MET A 228 11.68 35.72 -33.27
CA MET A 228 12.08 35.02 -34.48
C MET A 228 11.13 33.90 -34.84
N LEU A 229 11.00 33.57 -36.12
CA LEU A 229 10.25 32.44 -36.59
C LEU A 229 11.02 31.15 -36.25
N GLN A 230 10.36 30.24 -35.56
CA GLN A 230 10.89 28.92 -35.22
C GLN A 230 9.88 27.85 -35.61
N SER A 231 10.35 26.78 -36.22
CA SER A 231 9.52 25.61 -36.64
C SER A 231 9.61 24.41 -35.69
N ASP A 232 10.53 24.46 -34.73
CA ASP A 232 10.87 23.33 -33.83
C ASP A 232 10.90 23.77 -32.35
N ASN A 233 9.84 24.41 -31.89
CA ASN A 233 9.74 24.90 -30.51
C ASN A 233 9.48 23.75 -29.53
N ALA A 234 10.44 23.49 -28.63
CA ALA A 234 10.38 22.43 -27.65
C ALA A 234 9.14 22.52 -26.72
N ILE A 235 8.71 23.76 -26.39
CA ILE A 235 7.50 23.94 -25.55
C ILE A 235 6.25 23.48 -26.30
N THR A 236 6.12 23.84 -27.58
CA THR A 236 4.96 23.45 -28.38
C THR A 236 4.87 21.94 -28.55
N GLU A 237 5.98 21.30 -28.95
CA GLU A 237 6.06 19.84 -29.08
C GLU A 237 5.66 19.11 -27.80
N LEU A 238 6.22 19.54 -26.65
CA LEU A 238 5.90 18.94 -25.36
C LEU A 238 4.45 19.17 -24.95
N ALA A 239 3.93 20.40 -25.11
CA ALA A 239 2.57 20.76 -24.74
C ALA A 239 1.53 19.93 -25.52
N GLU A 240 1.78 19.70 -26.81
CA GLU A 240 0.93 18.85 -27.65
C GLU A 240 0.97 17.37 -27.16
N ALA A 241 2.14 16.84 -26.83
CA ALA A 241 2.28 15.49 -26.31
C ALA A 241 1.54 15.32 -24.95
N VAL A 242 1.75 16.26 -24.03
CA VAL A 242 1.07 16.29 -22.72
C VAL A 242 -0.45 16.39 -22.89
N ALA A 243 -0.93 17.24 -23.82
CA ALA A 243 -2.36 17.37 -24.08
C ALA A 243 -2.97 16.09 -24.69
N ARG A 244 -2.24 15.37 -25.58
CA ARG A 244 -2.69 14.09 -26.11
C ARG A 244 -2.78 13.04 -25.02
N ILE A 245 -1.79 12.92 -24.14
CA ILE A 245 -1.80 11.99 -23.01
C ILE A 245 -2.97 12.30 -22.06
N GLY A 246 -3.09 13.56 -21.62
CA GLY A 246 -4.09 13.95 -20.62
C GLY A 246 -5.55 13.87 -21.12
N ARG A 247 -5.76 13.78 -22.44
CA ARG A 247 -7.10 13.62 -23.05
C ARG A 247 -7.35 12.23 -23.59
N HIS A 248 -6.37 11.33 -23.49
CA HIS A 248 -6.51 9.99 -24.01
C HIS A 248 -7.47 9.18 -23.14
N GLU A 249 -8.46 8.58 -23.78
CA GLU A 249 -9.40 7.66 -23.13
C GLU A 249 -8.85 6.25 -23.25
N TRP A 250 -8.36 5.71 -22.13
CA TRP A 250 -7.84 4.36 -22.09
C TRP A 250 -8.98 3.33 -22.19
N PRO A 251 -8.83 2.29 -22.99
CA PRO A 251 -9.86 1.26 -23.12
C PRO A 251 -10.02 0.47 -21.81
N VAL A 252 -11.26 0.07 -21.51
CA VAL A 252 -11.55 -0.84 -20.40
C VAL A 252 -10.90 -2.18 -20.65
N ARG A 253 -10.24 -2.72 -19.62
CA ARG A 253 -9.61 -4.03 -19.61
C ARG A 253 -9.99 -4.74 -18.32
N LEU A 254 -10.74 -5.83 -18.44
CA LEU A 254 -11.20 -6.62 -17.31
C LEU A 254 -10.19 -7.73 -17.03
N THR A 255 -9.33 -7.50 -16.02
CA THR A 255 -8.45 -8.54 -15.49
C THR A 255 -9.27 -9.55 -14.65
N PRO A 256 -8.76 -10.76 -14.38
CA PRO A 256 -9.47 -11.75 -13.56
C PRO A 256 -9.93 -11.21 -12.20
N SER A 257 -9.08 -10.50 -11.47
CA SER A 257 -9.41 -9.91 -10.16
C SER A 257 -10.50 -8.85 -10.26
N VAL A 258 -10.44 -7.99 -11.27
CA VAL A 258 -11.46 -6.93 -11.52
C VAL A 258 -12.79 -7.56 -11.92
N THR A 259 -12.78 -8.55 -12.80
CA THR A 259 -14.01 -9.26 -13.22
C THR A 259 -14.71 -9.90 -12.03
N ALA A 260 -13.97 -10.64 -11.21
CA ALA A 260 -14.53 -11.32 -10.04
C ALA A 260 -15.11 -10.33 -9.00
N PHE A 261 -14.47 -9.16 -8.83
CA PHE A 261 -15.04 -8.11 -7.98
C PHE A 261 -16.36 -7.56 -8.55
N LEU A 262 -16.40 -7.22 -9.85
CA LEU A 262 -17.60 -6.66 -10.49
C LEU A 262 -18.77 -7.65 -10.50
N GLU A 263 -18.51 -8.93 -10.73
CA GLU A 263 -19.51 -10.00 -10.63
C GLU A 263 -20.09 -10.08 -9.22
N ALA A 264 -19.21 -10.05 -8.19
CA ALA A 264 -19.64 -10.08 -6.80
C ALA A 264 -20.42 -8.83 -6.39
N ALA A 265 -20.04 -7.66 -6.90
CA ALA A 265 -20.76 -6.41 -6.68
C ALA A 265 -22.14 -6.44 -7.33
N CYS A 266 -22.26 -6.94 -8.54
CA CYS A 266 -23.54 -7.13 -9.23
C CYS A 266 -24.45 -8.11 -8.48
N ASP A 267 -23.91 -9.21 -7.96
CA ASP A 267 -24.64 -10.17 -7.14
C ASP A 267 -25.17 -9.51 -5.85
N ALA A 268 -24.34 -8.70 -5.17
CA ALA A 268 -24.75 -7.94 -4.00
C ALA A 268 -25.86 -6.92 -4.27
N LEU A 269 -25.87 -6.34 -5.49
CA LEU A 269 -26.88 -5.41 -5.95
C LEU A 269 -28.13 -6.10 -6.51
N GLY A 270 -28.11 -7.42 -6.73
CA GLY A 270 -29.20 -8.17 -7.36
C GLY A 270 -29.38 -7.85 -8.85
N ILE A 271 -28.30 -7.48 -9.56
CA ILE A 271 -28.30 -7.14 -10.99
C ILE A 271 -27.41 -8.12 -11.78
N ALA A 272 -27.68 -8.29 -13.08
CA ALA A 272 -26.80 -9.06 -13.95
C ALA A 272 -25.50 -8.27 -14.24
N PHE A 273 -24.38 -8.97 -14.30
CA PHE A 273 -23.12 -8.39 -14.74
C PHE A 273 -23.10 -8.28 -16.27
N ASP A 274 -22.79 -7.09 -16.76
CA ASP A 274 -22.56 -6.82 -18.18
C ASP A 274 -21.14 -6.25 -18.32
N PRO A 275 -20.20 -6.98 -18.96
CA PRO A 275 -18.82 -6.53 -19.15
C PRO A 275 -18.71 -5.28 -20.04
N ASP A 276 -19.71 -4.99 -20.86
CA ASP A 276 -19.73 -3.81 -21.73
C ASP A 276 -20.33 -2.57 -21.04
N ASP A 277 -20.97 -2.74 -19.86
CA ASP A 277 -21.55 -1.63 -19.05
C ASP A 277 -21.04 -1.59 -17.62
N THR A 278 -19.72 -1.53 -17.45
CA THR A 278 -19.09 -1.40 -16.14
C THR A 278 -19.42 -0.08 -15.43
N ALA A 279 -19.72 0.98 -16.20
CA ALA A 279 -20.08 2.30 -15.67
C ALA A 279 -21.37 2.25 -14.82
N SER A 280 -22.37 1.47 -15.22
CA SER A 280 -23.59 1.28 -14.46
C SER A 280 -23.37 0.60 -13.10
N VAL A 281 -22.39 -0.29 -13.01
CA VAL A 281 -21.99 -0.93 -11.75
C VAL A 281 -21.29 0.08 -10.86
N LEU A 282 -20.27 0.80 -11.39
CA LEU A 282 -19.54 1.83 -10.64
C LEU A 282 -20.48 2.89 -10.03
N ALA A 283 -21.51 3.31 -10.77
CA ALA A 283 -22.47 4.29 -10.28
C ALA A 283 -23.28 3.81 -9.05
N LYS A 284 -23.30 2.51 -8.74
CA LYS A 284 -24.13 1.90 -7.70
C LYS A 284 -23.34 1.37 -6.50
N ILE A 285 -22.03 1.21 -6.59
CA ILE A 285 -21.22 0.59 -5.54
C ILE A 285 -20.71 1.57 -4.48
N GLY A 286 -21.12 2.84 -4.54
CA GLY A 286 -20.81 3.85 -3.51
C GLY A 286 -19.33 4.33 -3.55
N PRO A 287 -18.75 4.70 -2.39
CA PRO A 287 -17.42 5.32 -2.34
C PRO A 287 -16.30 4.45 -2.91
N ILE A 288 -16.42 3.11 -2.84
CA ILE A 288 -15.43 2.18 -3.37
C ILE A 288 -15.26 2.29 -4.90
N ALA A 289 -16.25 2.87 -5.61
CA ALA A 289 -16.18 3.11 -7.05
C ALA A 289 -14.92 3.88 -7.48
N ARG A 290 -14.40 4.76 -6.61
CA ARG A 290 -13.19 5.54 -6.89
C ARG A 290 -11.96 4.64 -7.01
N MET A 291 -11.80 3.68 -6.09
CA MET A 291 -10.71 2.72 -6.13
C MET A 291 -10.85 1.76 -7.32
N ILE A 292 -12.03 1.16 -7.48
CA ILE A 292 -12.30 0.17 -8.53
C ILE A 292 -12.25 0.80 -9.92
N GLY A 293 -12.79 2.00 -10.11
CA GLY A 293 -12.78 2.69 -11.39
C GLY A 293 -11.37 2.89 -11.97
N ALA A 294 -10.39 3.16 -11.10
CA ALA A 294 -8.99 3.31 -11.50
C ALA A 294 -8.34 1.98 -11.96
N THR A 295 -8.96 0.83 -11.67
CA THR A 295 -8.44 -0.49 -12.05
C THR A 295 -9.12 -1.09 -13.28
N LEU A 296 -10.04 -0.35 -13.90
CA LEU A 296 -10.67 -0.77 -15.16
C LEU A 296 -9.83 -0.45 -16.39
N THR A 297 -8.89 0.48 -16.29
CA THR A 297 -8.10 0.96 -17.41
C THR A 297 -6.63 1.16 -17.00
N ASN A 298 -5.74 1.22 -17.98
CA ASN A 298 -4.46 1.89 -17.77
C ASN A 298 -4.70 3.37 -17.49
N THR A 299 -3.74 4.05 -16.87
CA THR A 299 -3.83 5.49 -16.62
C THR A 299 -2.50 6.18 -16.88
N ALA A 300 -2.53 7.40 -17.40
CA ALA A 300 -1.34 8.23 -17.56
C ALA A 300 -1.71 9.69 -17.27
N ASN A 301 -1.24 10.21 -16.16
CA ASN A 301 -1.55 11.55 -15.70
C ASN A 301 -0.31 12.44 -15.76
N PRO A 302 -0.27 13.51 -16.59
CA PRO A 302 0.77 14.51 -16.48
C PRO A 302 0.73 15.19 -15.11
N THR A 303 1.87 15.22 -14.41
CA THR A 303 1.97 15.73 -13.04
C THR A 303 2.90 16.93 -12.90
N MET A 304 3.91 17.06 -13.76
CA MET A 304 4.85 18.18 -13.73
C MET A 304 5.14 18.67 -15.15
N LEU A 305 5.39 19.97 -15.29
CA LEU A 305 5.75 20.61 -16.58
C LEU A 305 6.76 21.73 -16.31
N GLU A 306 7.92 21.66 -16.97
CA GLU A 306 8.99 22.66 -16.85
C GLU A 306 9.49 23.10 -18.22
N ALA A 307 9.51 24.41 -18.48
CA ALA A 307 10.06 24.95 -19.70
C ALA A 307 10.35 26.45 -19.60
N GLY A 308 11.47 26.88 -20.22
CA GLY A 308 11.84 28.28 -20.31
C GLY A 308 12.32 28.92 -19.00
N TYR A 309 12.96 30.06 -19.11
CA TYR A 309 13.47 30.82 -17.96
C TYR A 309 13.32 32.35 -18.17
N LYS A 310 12.95 32.79 -19.36
CA LYS A 310 12.77 34.19 -19.68
C LYS A 310 11.78 34.37 -20.84
N VAL A 311 10.87 35.33 -20.72
CA VAL A 311 9.74 35.55 -21.66
C VAL A 311 10.13 35.75 -23.13
N ASN A 312 11.29 36.32 -23.40
CA ASN A 312 11.76 36.60 -24.76
C ASN A 312 12.82 35.61 -25.29
N VAL A 313 12.94 34.46 -24.68
CA VAL A 313 13.88 33.39 -25.07
C VAL A 313 13.11 32.10 -25.33
N ILE A 314 13.26 31.52 -26.51
CA ILE A 314 12.78 30.20 -26.85
C ILE A 314 13.77 29.18 -26.23
N PRO A 315 13.36 28.32 -25.33
CA PRO A 315 14.25 27.32 -24.69
C PRO A 315 14.58 26.17 -25.64
N GLN A 316 15.76 25.59 -25.48
CA GLN A 316 16.18 24.40 -26.23
C GLN A 316 15.51 23.13 -25.76
N THR A 317 15.06 23.10 -24.51
CA THR A 317 14.49 21.88 -23.87
C THR A 317 13.24 22.24 -23.07
N ALA A 318 12.27 21.36 -23.12
CA ALA A 318 11.11 21.35 -22.25
C ALA A 318 10.92 19.93 -21.71
N THR A 319 10.50 19.80 -20.45
CA THR A 319 10.30 18.51 -19.79
C THR A 319 8.94 18.42 -19.09
N ALA A 320 8.37 17.23 -19.03
CA ALA A 320 7.18 16.93 -18.25
C ALA A 320 7.36 15.61 -17.51
N GLN A 321 6.62 15.40 -16.43
CA GLN A 321 6.52 14.09 -15.80
C GLN A 321 5.09 13.57 -15.93
N VAL A 322 4.99 12.25 -16.07
CA VAL A 322 3.73 11.52 -16.21
C VAL A 322 3.73 10.36 -15.24
N ASP A 323 2.72 10.28 -14.36
CA ASP A 323 2.42 9.09 -13.58
C ASP A 323 1.64 8.12 -14.47
N GLY A 324 2.34 7.13 -15.00
CA GLY A 324 1.78 6.03 -15.77
C GLY A 324 1.52 4.82 -14.88
N ARG A 325 0.33 4.22 -15.01
CA ARG A 325 -0.06 2.99 -14.31
C ARG A 325 -0.69 2.03 -15.30
N PHE A 326 -0.18 0.81 -15.36
CA PHE A 326 -0.68 -0.22 -16.28
C PHE A 326 -1.22 -1.43 -15.52
N LEU A 327 -2.25 -2.05 -16.10
CA LEU A 327 -2.88 -3.25 -15.56
C LEU A 327 -1.97 -4.48 -15.74
N PRO A 328 -2.12 -5.52 -14.92
CA PRO A 328 -1.45 -6.80 -15.12
C PRO A 328 -1.65 -7.33 -16.55
N GLY A 329 -0.54 -7.68 -17.21
CA GLY A 329 -0.55 -8.17 -18.60
C GLY A 329 -0.61 -7.08 -19.68
N TYR A 330 -0.74 -5.79 -19.33
CA TYR A 330 -0.94 -4.70 -20.32
C TYR A 330 0.22 -3.69 -20.39
N GLN A 331 1.40 -4.01 -19.86
CA GLN A 331 2.56 -3.10 -19.88
C GLN A 331 2.99 -2.75 -21.31
N GLU A 332 3.12 -3.73 -22.19
CA GLU A 332 3.54 -3.49 -23.58
C GLU A 332 2.52 -2.63 -24.34
N GLU A 333 1.22 -2.94 -24.21
CA GLU A 333 0.14 -2.16 -24.80
C GLU A 333 0.20 -0.70 -24.32
N PHE A 334 0.40 -0.50 -23.00
CA PHE A 334 0.51 0.81 -22.38
C PHE A 334 1.68 1.62 -22.98
N LEU A 335 2.86 1.03 -23.05
CA LEU A 335 4.06 1.71 -23.53
C LEU A 335 4.01 2.05 -25.02
N VAL A 336 3.46 1.15 -25.84
CA VAL A 336 3.24 1.38 -27.27
C VAL A 336 2.28 2.56 -27.46
N GLU A 337 1.22 2.64 -26.67
CA GLU A 337 0.26 3.73 -26.78
C GLU A 337 0.86 5.06 -26.27
N ILE A 338 1.67 5.05 -25.19
CA ILE A 338 2.42 6.23 -24.77
C ILE A 338 3.35 6.74 -25.89
N ASP A 339 4.10 5.83 -26.53
CA ASP A 339 5.02 6.20 -27.63
C ASP A 339 4.26 6.82 -28.82
N ARG A 340 3.07 6.30 -29.13
CA ARG A 340 2.18 6.88 -30.14
C ARG A 340 1.70 8.28 -29.75
N LEU A 341 1.31 8.48 -28.48
CA LEU A 341 0.78 9.74 -27.97
C LEU A 341 1.83 10.85 -27.91
N ILE A 342 3.06 10.52 -27.49
CA ILE A 342 4.13 11.53 -27.42
C ILE A 342 4.61 11.94 -28.82
N GLY A 343 4.57 11.03 -29.80
CA GLY A 343 5.02 11.29 -31.17
C GLY A 343 6.55 11.40 -31.30
N PRO A 344 7.07 11.61 -32.52
CA PRO A 344 8.50 11.51 -32.80
C PRO A 344 9.35 12.67 -32.26
N GLY A 345 8.72 13.82 -31.92
CA GLY A 345 9.41 15.02 -31.39
C GLY A 345 9.72 14.97 -29.89
N VAL A 346 9.17 13.96 -29.18
CA VAL A 346 9.32 13.81 -27.74
C VAL A 346 9.86 12.42 -27.42
N ARG A 347 10.86 12.34 -26.57
CA ARG A 347 11.34 11.06 -26.03
C ARG A 347 10.90 10.87 -24.60
N ARG A 348 10.71 9.64 -24.16
CA ARG A 348 10.48 9.29 -22.75
C ARG A 348 11.69 8.61 -22.11
N GLU A 349 11.84 8.83 -20.83
CA GLU A 349 12.77 8.10 -19.95
C GLU A 349 11.99 7.64 -18.71
N TYR A 350 12.36 6.51 -18.13
CA TYR A 350 11.81 6.11 -16.84
C TYR A 350 12.40 6.96 -15.71
N VAL A 351 11.55 7.42 -14.81
CA VAL A 351 11.91 7.97 -13.51
C VAL A 351 11.82 6.85 -12.47
N ASN A 352 10.75 6.05 -12.56
CA ASN A 352 10.56 4.84 -11.78
C ASN A 352 9.76 3.82 -12.61
N GLU A 353 10.08 2.54 -12.43
CA GLU A 353 9.39 1.42 -13.07
C GLU A 353 9.19 0.30 -12.06
N ALA A 354 7.96 -0.22 -11.98
CA ALA A 354 7.67 -1.40 -11.20
C ALA A 354 6.64 -2.29 -11.90
N ILE A 355 6.80 -3.59 -11.74
CA ILE A 355 5.94 -4.60 -12.37
C ILE A 355 4.49 -4.49 -11.87
N ALA A 356 3.54 -4.92 -12.70
CA ALA A 356 2.19 -5.22 -12.25
C ALA A 356 2.15 -6.64 -11.69
N LEU A 357 1.30 -6.87 -10.69
CA LEU A 357 1.10 -8.19 -10.08
C LEU A 357 -0.33 -8.64 -10.29
N GLU A 358 -0.50 -9.94 -10.52
CA GLU A 358 -1.78 -10.61 -10.37
C GLU A 358 -1.53 -12.04 -9.89
N THR A 359 -2.04 -12.34 -8.69
CA THR A 359 -1.99 -13.65 -8.05
C THR A 359 -3.38 -14.26 -8.13
N THR A 360 -3.47 -15.54 -8.44
CA THR A 360 -4.75 -16.25 -8.49
C THR A 360 -5.42 -16.29 -7.12
N PHE A 361 -6.75 -16.08 -7.10
CA PHE A 361 -7.56 -16.14 -5.87
C PHE A 361 -7.91 -17.60 -5.55
N ASP A 362 -6.88 -18.38 -5.20
CA ASP A 362 -6.97 -19.81 -4.89
C ASP A 362 -5.87 -20.27 -3.94
N GLY A 363 -6.00 -21.51 -3.47
CA GLY A 363 -5.02 -22.20 -2.64
C GLY A 363 -5.20 -21.99 -1.15
N ASP A 364 -4.40 -22.73 -0.38
CA ASP A 364 -4.55 -22.86 1.08
C ASP A 364 -4.49 -21.54 1.83
N LEU A 365 -3.67 -20.59 1.35
CA LEU A 365 -3.55 -19.27 1.99
C LEU A 365 -4.81 -18.42 1.76
N CYS A 366 -5.37 -18.41 0.53
CA CYS A 366 -6.65 -17.75 0.25
C CYS A 366 -7.78 -18.34 1.05
N ASP A 367 -7.83 -19.67 1.18
CA ASP A 367 -8.82 -20.38 1.99
C ASP A 367 -8.69 -20.03 3.47
N ALA A 368 -7.46 -19.94 3.99
CA ALA A 368 -7.20 -19.54 5.37
C ALA A 368 -7.64 -18.10 5.66
N MET A 369 -7.30 -17.13 4.78
CA MET A 369 -7.72 -15.74 4.90
C MET A 369 -9.25 -15.61 4.83
N THR A 370 -9.86 -16.27 3.84
CA THR A 370 -11.32 -16.29 3.65
C THR A 370 -12.03 -16.87 4.87
N ARG A 371 -11.55 -18.00 5.36
CA ARG A 371 -12.14 -18.67 6.53
C ARG A 371 -11.98 -17.84 7.79
N ALA A 372 -10.82 -17.24 8.03
CA ALA A 372 -10.60 -16.37 9.19
C ALA A 372 -11.58 -15.18 9.23
N LEU A 373 -11.84 -14.56 8.08
CA LEU A 373 -12.83 -13.49 7.95
C LEU A 373 -14.26 -13.99 8.20
N LEU A 374 -14.65 -15.12 7.58
CA LEU A 374 -16.00 -15.64 7.68
C LEU A 374 -16.30 -16.30 9.04
N ASP A 375 -15.30 -16.79 9.77
CA ASP A 375 -15.46 -17.24 11.16
C ASP A 375 -15.82 -16.05 12.07
N ALA A 376 -15.31 -14.83 11.79
CA ALA A 376 -15.60 -13.61 12.54
C ALA A 376 -16.81 -12.82 12.01
N ASP A 377 -17.18 -12.98 10.75
CA ASP A 377 -18.32 -12.29 10.09
C ASP A 377 -19.00 -13.24 9.07
N PRO A 378 -19.85 -14.20 9.53
CA PRO A 378 -20.37 -15.27 8.69
C PRO A 378 -21.32 -14.82 7.56
N GLU A 379 -21.90 -13.61 7.65
CA GLU A 379 -22.83 -13.09 6.63
C GLU A 379 -22.11 -12.33 5.52
N ALA A 380 -20.81 -12.08 5.67
CA ALA A 380 -20.01 -11.38 4.69
C ALA A 380 -19.60 -12.28 3.51
N ARG A 381 -19.05 -11.67 2.48
CA ARG A 381 -18.41 -12.36 1.36
C ARG A 381 -16.98 -11.85 1.19
N VAL A 382 -16.05 -12.74 0.86
CA VAL A 382 -14.67 -12.37 0.53
C VAL A 382 -14.51 -12.40 -0.98
N VAL A 383 -13.93 -11.35 -1.55
CA VAL A 383 -13.79 -11.17 -2.99
C VAL A 383 -12.40 -10.64 -3.33
N PRO A 384 -11.79 -11.08 -4.44
CA PRO A 384 -10.54 -10.51 -4.89
C PRO A 384 -10.76 -9.10 -5.44
N TYR A 385 -9.72 -8.27 -5.39
CA TYR A 385 -9.71 -6.99 -6.07
C TYR A 385 -8.30 -6.59 -6.53
N CYS A 386 -8.22 -5.64 -7.46
CA CYS A 386 -6.98 -5.05 -7.94
C CYS A 386 -6.76 -3.70 -7.26
N LEU A 387 -5.55 -3.47 -6.75
CA LEU A 387 -5.10 -2.16 -6.25
C LEU A 387 -4.61 -1.30 -7.42
N SER A 388 -4.98 -0.03 -7.45
CA SER A 388 -4.48 0.93 -8.44
C SER A 388 -3.09 1.49 -8.12
N GLY A 389 -2.67 1.37 -6.86
CA GLY A 389 -1.35 1.71 -6.35
C GLY A 389 -0.32 0.59 -6.55
N GLY A 390 0.71 0.62 -5.74
CA GLY A 390 1.71 -0.43 -5.64
C GLY A 390 2.13 -0.58 -4.19
N THR A 391 2.67 -1.73 -3.83
CA THR A 391 3.12 -2.07 -2.49
C THR A 391 4.49 -2.73 -2.54
N ASP A 392 5.10 -2.96 -1.39
CA ASP A 392 6.34 -3.75 -1.24
C ASP A 392 6.23 -5.19 -1.76
N ALA A 393 5.01 -5.70 -1.99
CA ALA A 393 4.75 -7.00 -2.61
C ALA A 393 5.46 -7.16 -3.96
N LYS A 394 5.65 -6.06 -4.71
CA LYS A 394 6.38 -6.08 -5.99
C LYS A 394 7.84 -6.55 -5.81
N ALA A 395 8.51 -6.12 -4.76
CA ALA A 395 9.86 -6.56 -4.47
C ALA A 395 9.91 -8.05 -4.12
N PHE A 396 9.03 -8.51 -3.22
CA PHE A 396 8.99 -9.91 -2.80
C PHE A 396 8.58 -10.87 -3.92
N SER A 397 7.72 -10.44 -4.84
CA SER A 397 7.32 -11.25 -5.99
C SER A 397 8.49 -11.60 -6.92
N THR A 398 9.56 -10.79 -6.94
CA THR A 398 10.78 -11.10 -7.72
C THR A 398 11.53 -12.34 -7.20
N LEU A 399 11.29 -12.73 -5.94
CA LEU A 399 11.77 -13.99 -5.36
C LEU A 399 10.83 -15.18 -5.64
N GLY A 400 9.75 -14.99 -6.41
CA GLY A 400 8.74 -16.01 -6.68
C GLY A 400 7.72 -16.19 -5.55
N ILE A 401 7.65 -15.25 -4.61
CA ILE A 401 6.70 -15.26 -3.49
C ILE A 401 5.32 -14.81 -4.02
N ARG A 402 4.27 -15.58 -3.71
CA ARG A 402 2.88 -15.20 -3.98
C ARG A 402 2.42 -14.19 -2.94
N CYS A 403 2.10 -12.98 -3.35
CA CYS A 403 1.75 -11.88 -2.45
C CYS A 403 0.27 -11.54 -2.52
N PHE A 404 -0.29 -11.23 -1.33
CA PHE A 404 -1.67 -10.79 -1.14
C PHE A 404 -1.71 -9.60 -0.19
N GLY A 405 -2.65 -8.68 -0.40
CA GLY A 405 -2.97 -7.67 0.61
C GLY A 405 -4.01 -8.22 1.59
N PHE A 406 -3.68 -8.21 2.89
CA PHE A 406 -4.54 -8.72 3.94
C PHE A 406 -4.36 -7.97 5.26
N THR A 407 -5.00 -6.81 5.36
CA THR A 407 -5.15 -5.99 6.57
C THR A 407 -6.63 -6.03 6.97
N PRO A 408 -7.08 -7.04 7.72
CA PRO A 408 -8.50 -7.29 7.96
C PRO A 408 -9.12 -6.22 8.86
N LEU A 409 -10.04 -5.44 8.31
CA LEU A 409 -10.76 -4.37 9.03
C LEU A 409 -12.25 -4.45 8.74
N ARG A 410 -13.08 -4.53 9.79
CA ARG A 410 -14.53 -4.37 9.68
C ARG A 410 -14.89 -2.90 9.84
N LEU A 411 -15.12 -2.24 8.71
CA LEU A 411 -15.34 -0.80 8.65
C LEU A 411 -16.83 -0.43 8.72
N PRO A 412 -17.19 0.70 9.35
CA PRO A 412 -18.52 1.27 9.25
C PRO A 412 -18.86 1.64 7.80
N PRO A 413 -20.10 1.39 7.34
CA PRO A 413 -20.49 1.67 5.94
C PRO A 413 -20.36 3.13 5.51
N GLU A 414 -20.49 4.06 6.47
CA GLU A 414 -20.40 5.51 6.27
C GLU A 414 -18.96 6.04 6.23
N LEU A 415 -17.96 5.24 6.59
CA LEU A 415 -16.57 5.66 6.61
C LEU A 415 -16.00 5.67 5.19
N ASP A 416 -15.60 6.84 4.69
CA ASP A 416 -14.87 6.95 3.42
C ASP A 416 -13.40 6.53 3.60
N PHE A 417 -13.21 5.22 3.81
CA PHE A 417 -11.90 4.63 4.03
C PHE A 417 -10.95 4.89 2.86
N ALA A 418 -11.46 4.73 1.63
CA ALA A 418 -10.68 4.96 0.42
C ALA A 418 -10.20 6.41 0.26
N GLY A 419 -10.95 7.37 0.79
CA GLY A 419 -10.59 8.79 0.76
C GLY A 419 -9.54 9.20 1.79
N MET A 420 -9.20 8.30 2.74
CA MET A 420 -8.21 8.59 3.78
C MET A 420 -6.78 8.24 3.37
N PHE A 421 -6.58 7.35 2.40
CA PHE A 421 -5.23 7.08 1.87
C PHE A 421 -4.59 8.36 1.35
N HIS A 422 -3.47 8.77 1.96
CA HIS A 422 -2.78 10.06 1.71
C HIS A 422 -3.66 11.31 1.92
N GLY A 423 -4.85 11.13 2.49
CA GLY A 423 -5.82 12.19 2.76
C GLY A 423 -5.53 12.97 4.07
N VAL A 424 -6.48 13.78 4.49
CA VAL A 424 -6.49 14.49 5.78
C VAL A 424 -7.43 13.78 6.76
N ASP A 425 -7.22 14.00 8.07
CA ASP A 425 -8.05 13.42 9.13
C ASP A 425 -8.11 11.88 9.07
N GLU A 426 -7.00 11.27 8.69
CA GLU A 426 -6.80 9.83 8.65
C GLU A 426 -7.01 9.22 10.03
N ARG A 427 -7.80 8.17 10.08
CA ARG A 427 -8.18 7.52 11.34
C ARG A 427 -8.68 6.10 11.11
N VAL A 428 -8.46 5.24 12.09
CA VAL A 428 -8.98 3.88 12.09
C VAL A 428 -9.84 3.63 13.32
N PRO A 429 -11.05 3.05 13.18
CA PRO A 429 -11.88 2.70 14.33
C PRO A 429 -11.20 1.67 15.22
N VAL A 430 -11.23 1.88 16.53
CA VAL A 430 -10.66 0.93 17.52
C VAL A 430 -11.31 -0.44 17.37
N SER A 431 -12.62 -0.49 17.12
CA SER A 431 -13.32 -1.75 16.89
C SER A 431 -12.88 -2.49 15.63
N ALA A 432 -12.43 -1.77 14.59
CA ALA A 432 -11.87 -2.37 13.39
C ALA A 432 -10.50 -2.97 13.64
N LEU A 433 -9.63 -2.30 14.41
CA LEU A 433 -8.35 -2.87 14.86
C LEU A 433 -8.54 -4.12 15.72
N GLN A 434 -9.50 -4.09 16.65
CA GLN A 434 -9.83 -5.25 17.49
C GLN A 434 -10.32 -6.43 16.65
N PHE A 435 -11.21 -6.19 15.70
CA PHE A 435 -11.65 -7.20 14.73
C PHE A 435 -10.47 -7.76 13.94
N GLY A 436 -9.59 -6.89 13.45
CA GLY A 436 -8.41 -7.28 12.68
C GLY A 436 -7.46 -8.17 13.47
N THR A 437 -7.22 -7.89 14.75
CA THR A 437 -6.40 -8.76 15.60
C THR A 437 -7.02 -10.15 15.80
N GLU A 438 -8.34 -10.24 15.93
CA GLU A 438 -9.05 -11.51 16.03
C GLU A 438 -8.91 -12.34 14.75
N VAL A 439 -9.13 -11.68 13.60
CA VAL A 439 -9.00 -12.34 12.29
C VAL A 439 -7.56 -12.77 12.01
N LEU A 440 -6.57 -11.93 12.30
CA LEU A 440 -5.15 -12.29 12.12
C LEU A 440 -4.70 -13.42 13.03
N ASP A 441 -5.12 -13.43 14.29
CA ASP A 441 -4.81 -14.54 15.21
C ASP A 441 -5.41 -15.86 14.70
N ARG A 442 -6.67 -15.82 14.25
CA ARG A 442 -7.36 -16.96 13.64
C ARG A 442 -6.69 -17.40 12.33
N PHE A 443 -6.29 -16.45 11.49
CA PHE A 443 -5.56 -16.72 10.24
C PHE A 443 -4.25 -17.47 10.50
N ILE A 444 -3.46 -17.06 11.49
CA ILE A 444 -2.20 -17.73 11.85
C ILE A 444 -2.44 -19.17 12.34
N ASP A 445 -3.61 -19.49 12.92
CA ASP A 445 -3.95 -20.87 13.28
C ASP A 445 -4.33 -21.74 12.07
N LEU A 446 -4.81 -21.11 10.99
CA LEU A 446 -5.31 -21.81 9.80
C LEU A 446 -4.23 -22.01 8.73
N CYS A 447 -3.25 -21.11 8.65
CA CYS A 447 -2.25 -21.09 7.57
C CYS A 447 -1.03 -22.01 7.79
#